data_fd42fcb927ca2c263503a4f4b054bdf6
#
_entry.id   fd42fcb927ca2c263503a4f4b054bdf6
#
_cell.length_a   1.000
_cell.length_b   1.000
_cell.length_c   1.000
_cell.angle_alpha   90.00
_cell.angle_beta   90.00
_cell.angle_gamma   90.00
#
_symmetry.space_group_name_H-M   'P 1'
#
loop_
_entity.id
_entity.type
_entity.pdbx_description
1 polymer ?
#
loop_
_entity_poly.entity_id
_entity_poly.type
_entity_poly.pdbx_seq_one_letter_code
_entity_poly.pdbx_strand_id
1 'polypeptide(L)'
;TTTPEFCLLGTTWSDLHGITTNPWNKKYTPGGSSGGSGVALATGACAIASGSDIGGSIRIPAAACGVFGYKPPYGRNPEVPYGNLDYYSHSGPMARSVEDIILMQLSTAGIHNQDIASMPKPEDFDGNSNLKNIKIAWSDHLCGFEVEEDIVTNMKNALNLLEQNGAIVEFVDPKLPDDILDAAGTYLTALWGTSLKE
;
A
#
# COMPACT_ATOMS: atom_id res chain seq x y z
N THR A 1 -12.65 11.50 0.98
CA THR A 1 -11.32 11.96 0.55
C THR A 1 -11.21 11.97 -0.97
N THR A 2 -10.22 12.71 -1.50
CA THR A 2 -10.03 12.80 -2.95
C THR A 2 -9.26 11.59 -3.50
N THR A 3 -9.63 11.17 -4.70
CA THR A 3 -8.96 10.14 -5.50
C THR A 3 -8.92 10.61 -6.96
N PRO A 4 -8.05 10.06 -7.82
CA PRO A 4 -8.18 10.25 -9.25
C PRO A 4 -9.40 9.47 -9.78
N GLU A 5 -9.83 9.81 -10.98
CA GLU A 5 -10.90 9.09 -11.67
C GLU A 5 -10.57 7.59 -11.75
N PHE A 6 -11.55 6.75 -11.42
CA PHE A 6 -11.45 5.27 -11.41
C PHE A 6 -10.29 4.71 -10.57
N CYS A 7 -9.65 5.53 -9.74
CA CYS A 7 -8.48 5.14 -8.92
C CYS A 7 -7.28 4.59 -9.74
N LEU A 8 -7.12 5.02 -10.99
CA LEU A 8 -6.14 4.44 -11.93
C LEU A 8 -4.74 5.08 -11.91
N LEU A 9 -4.54 6.18 -11.18
CA LEU A 9 -3.29 6.93 -11.22
C LEU A 9 -2.53 6.87 -9.89
N GLY A 10 -1.19 6.88 -9.97
CA GLY A 10 -0.30 7.06 -8.82
C GLY A 10 -0.21 8.49 -8.28
N THR A 11 -1.03 9.41 -8.82
CA THR A 11 -1.21 10.79 -8.40
C THR A 11 -2.68 11.06 -8.12
N THR A 12 -2.99 12.09 -7.33
CA THR A 12 -4.38 12.38 -6.94
C THR A 12 -4.84 13.71 -7.51
N TRP A 13 -5.61 13.63 -8.59
CA TRP A 13 -6.33 14.75 -9.18
C TRP A 13 -7.63 14.26 -9.84
N SER A 14 -8.62 15.12 -9.96
CA SER A 14 -9.86 14.82 -10.66
C SER A 14 -10.47 16.12 -11.19
N ASP A 15 -11.32 16.02 -12.21
CA ASP A 15 -12.04 17.18 -12.75
C ASP A 15 -12.95 17.82 -11.69
N LEU A 16 -13.52 16.99 -10.82
CA LEU A 16 -14.42 17.45 -9.77
C LEU A 16 -13.71 18.20 -8.63
N HIS A 17 -12.54 17.71 -8.20
CA HIS A 17 -11.85 18.21 -6.99
C HIS A 17 -10.53 18.93 -7.28
N GLY A 18 -10.09 18.93 -8.55
CA GLY A 18 -8.79 19.48 -8.93
C GLY A 18 -7.62 18.65 -8.41
N ILE A 19 -6.46 19.30 -8.28
CA ILE A 19 -5.20 18.66 -7.87
C ILE A 19 -5.12 18.62 -6.34
N THR A 20 -4.94 17.44 -5.78
CA THR A 20 -4.59 17.26 -4.37
C THR A 20 -3.07 17.38 -4.23
N THR A 21 -2.60 18.23 -3.36
CA THR A 21 -1.17 18.48 -3.14
C THR A 21 -0.67 17.84 -1.86
N ASN A 22 0.64 17.55 -1.81
CA ASN A 22 1.29 17.01 -0.63
C ASN A 22 1.24 18.03 0.53
N PRO A 23 0.85 17.62 1.75
CA PRO A 23 0.70 18.53 2.88
C PRO A 23 2.02 19.14 3.37
N TRP A 24 3.15 18.46 3.14
CA TRP A 24 4.47 18.92 3.54
C TRP A 24 5.07 19.90 2.54
N ASN A 25 4.79 19.71 1.25
CA ASN A 25 5.24 20.61 0.19
C ASN A 25 4.26 20.58 -0.99
N LYS A 26 3.56 21.68 -1.21
CA LYS A 26 2.52 21.79 -2.26
C LYS A 26 3.04 21.63 -3.71
N LYS A 27 4.37 21.61 -3.91
CA LYS A 27 4.97 21.36 -5.24
C LYS A 27 5.01 19.87 -5.59
N TYR A 28 4.80 18.99 -4.61
CA TYR A 28 4.82 17.54 -4.79
C TYR A 28 3.42 16.94 -4.74
N THR A 29 3.29 15.78 -5.35
CA THR A 29 2.10 14.94 -5.25
C THR A 29 2.01 14.28 -3.88
N PRO A 30 0.83 14.04 -3.33
CA PRO A 30 0.65 13.21 -2.14
C PRO A 30 0.71 11.71 -2.48
N GLY A 31 1.05 11.35 -3.73
CA GLY A 31 0.85 10.01 -4.24
C GLY A 31 -0.62 9.74 -4.61
N GLY A 32 -0.92 8.51 -4.99
CA GLY A 32 -2.26 8.06 -5.37
C GLY A 32 -2.33 6.52 -5.45
N SER A 33 -3.52 6.02 -5.65
CA SER A 33 -4.81 6.71 -5.80
C SER A 33 -5.45 7.18 -4.49
N SER A 34 -5.07 6.65 -3.32
CA SER A 34 -5.62 7.05 -2.00
C SER A 34 -4.93 8.30 -1.42
N GLY A 35 -4.52 9.26 -2.27
CA GLY A 35 -3.78 10.45 -1.83
C GLY A 35 -4.58 11.35 -0.90
N GLY A 36 -5.89 11.48 -1.10
CA GLY A 36 -6.75 12.22 -0.19
C GLY A 36 -6.77 11.63 1.24
N SER A 37 -6.72 10.30 1.37
CA SER A 37 -6.59 9.63 2.67
C SER A 37 -5.24 9.94 3.32
N GLY A 38 -4.14 9.87 2.56
CA GLY A 38 -2.81 10.24 3.04
C GLY A 38 -2.73 11.68 3.54
N VAL A 39 -3.27 12.63 2.76
CA VAL A 39 -3.32 14.06 3.15
C VAL A 39 -4.18 14.27 4.40
N ALA A 40 -5.37 13.66 4.46
CA ALA A 40 -6.26 13.81 5.62
C ALA A 40 -5.62 13.32 6.92
N LEU A 41 -4.89 12.20 6.85
CA LEU A 41 -4.13 11.67 7.99
C LEU A 41 -2.97 12.58 8.38
N ALA A 42 -2.12 12.97 7.41
CA ALA A 42 -0.94 13.79 7.67
C ALA A 42 -1.29 15.18 8.23
N THR A 43 -2.44 15.74 7.85
CA THR A 43 -2.94 17.02 8.37
C THR A 43 -3.73 16.89 9.67
N GLY A 44 -3.98 15.68 10.16
CA GLY A 44 -4.78 15.44 11.36
C GLY A 44 -6.29 15.60 11.16
N ALA A 45 -6.77 15.68 9.93
CA ALA A 45 -8.20 15.81 9.63
C ALA A 45 -9.01 14.54 9.97
N CYS A 46 -8.34 13.38 10.03
CA CYS A 46 -8.93 12.14 10.54
C CYS A 46 -7.89 11.32 11.32
N ALA A 47 -8.34 10.39 12.14
CA ALA A 47 -7.49 9.49 12.93
C ALA A 47 -7.05 8.28 12.11
N ILE A 48 -7.98 7.68 11.39
CA ILE A 48 -7.80 6.52 10.52
C ILE A 48 -8.49 6.77 9.18
N ALA A 49 -8.02 6.13 8.12
CA ALA A 49 -8.62 6.18 6.80
C ALA A 49 -8.48 4.84 6.09
N SER A 50 -9.34 4.59 5.12
CA SER A 50 -9.20 3.46 4.21
C SER A 50 -8.52 3.89 2.91
N GLY A 51 -7.90 2.93 2.23
CA GLY A 51 -7.44 3.04 0.86
C GLY A 51 -7.63 1.72 0.14
N SER A 52 -7.42 1.71 -1.17
CA SER A 52 -7.32 0.50 -1.98
C SER A 52 -5.94 0.45 -2.66
N ASP A 53 -5.44 -0.74 -2.93
CA ASP A 53 -4.08 -0.91 -3.45
C ASP A 53 -3.98 -2.13 -4.37
N ILE A 54 -3.87 -1.88 -5.68
CA ILE A 54 -3.49 -2.88 -6.66
C ILE A 54 -2.00 -2.79 -7.01
N GLY A 55 -1.51 -1.58 -7.28
CA GLY A 55 -0.13 -1.29 -7.69
C GLY A 55 0.60 -0.31 -6.76
N GLY A 56 0.11 -0.10 -5.53
CA GLY A 56 0.73 0.83 -4.58
C GLY A 56 -0.22 1.89 -4.02
N SER A 57 -1.50 1.88 -4.36
CA SER A 57 -2.41 3.00 -4.06
C SER A 57 -2.72 3.25 -2.57
N ILE A 58 -2.33 2.37 -1.65
CA ILE A 58 -2.19 2.63 -0.20
C ILE A 58 -0.76 3.04 0.13
N ARG A 59 0.22 2.26 -0.35
CA ARG A 59 1.64 2.36 0.04
C ARG A 59 2.31 3.61 -0.52
N ILE A 60 2.01 4.00 -1.77
CA ILE A 60 2.53 5.21 -2.39
C ILE A 60 2.11 6.47 -1.61
N PRO A 61 0.81 6.73 -1.36
CA PRO A 61 0.43 7.91 -0.59
C PRO A 61 0.85 7.84 0.88
N ALA A 62 0.94 6.65 1.47
CA ALA A 62 1.48 6.51 2.82
C ALA A 62 2.94 6.99 2.88
N ALA A 63 3.78 6.53 1.95
CA ALA A 63 5.17 6.96 1.85
C ALA A 63 5.29 8.47 1.54
N ALA A 64 4.54 8.98 0.57
CA ALA A 64 4.59 10.38 0.17
C ALA A 64 4.10 11.35 1.25
N CYS A 65 3.16 10.95 2.09
CA CYS A 65 2.58 11.77 3.14
C CYS A 65 3.20 11.54 4.54
N GLY A 66 4.09 10.55 4.70
CA GLY A 66 4.73 10.23 5.98
C GLY A 66 3.75 9.63 6.99
N VAL A 67 2.88 8.73 6.54
CA VAL A 67 1.92 7.99 7.38
C VAL A 67 2.09 6.48 7.15
N PHE A 68 1.45 5.66 7.98
CA PHE A 68 1.44 4.22 7.78
C PHE A 68 0.33 3.79 6.81
N GLY A 69 0.63 2.81 5.97
CA GLY A 69 -0.34 2.18 5.07
C GLY A 69 -0.08 0.68 4.99
N TYR A 70 -1.12 -0.09 5.16
CA TYR A 70 -1.05 -1.55 5.13
C TYR A 70 -1.91 -2.11 4.01
N LYS A 71 -1.28 -2.80 3.07
CA LYS A 71 -1.96 -3.59 2.06
C LYS A 71 -2.09 -5.02 2.58
N PRO A 72 -3.30 -5.47 2.96
CA PRO A 72 -3.49 -6.83 3.47
C PRO A 72 -3.31 -7.87 2.35
N PRO A 73 -3.02 -9.13 2.70
CA PRO A 73 -3.07 -10.24 1.76
C PRO A 73 -4.49 -10.46 1.20
N TYR A 74 -4.55 -11.09 0.02
CA TYR A 74 -5.81 -11.48 -0.62
C TYR A 74 -6.74 -12.26 0.33
N GLY A 75 -8.01 -11.90 0.33
CA GLY A 75 -9.04 -12.51 1.17
C GLY A 75 -9.01 -12.11 2.65
N ARG A 76 -8.04 -11.32 3.10
CA ARG A 76 -7.95 -10.90 4.50
C ARG A 76 -9.04 -9.88 4.87
N ASN A 77 -9.26 -8.90 4.01
CA ASN A 77 -10.40 -7.99 4.08
C ASN A 77 -11.38 -8.40 2.97
N PRO A 78 -12.64 -8.64 3.31
CA PRO A 78 -13.64 -9.03 2.31
C PRO A 78 -13.88 -7.90 1.31
N GLU A 79 -14.07 -8.28 0.06
CA GLU A 79 -14.46 -7.38 -1.03
C GLU A 79 -15.81 -7.82 -1.60
N VAL A 80 -16.60 -6.85 -2.07
CA VAL A 80 -17.86 -7.19 -2.74
C VAL A 80 -17.61 -7.66 -4.17
N PRO A 81 -18.50 -8.48 -4.75
CA PRO A 81 -18.42 -8.81 -6.16
C PRO A 81 -18.50 -7.53 -7.04
N TYR A 82 -17.64 -7.33 -8.05
CA TYR A 82 -16.68 -8.34 -8.57
C TYR A 82 -15.24 -8.13 -8.08
N GLY A 83 -15.00 -7.17 -7.18
CA GLY A 83 -13.66 -6.88 -6.63
C GLY A 83 -13.00 -8.08 -5.94
N ASN A 84 -13.81 -8.97 -5.38
CA ASN A 84 -13.35 -10.18 -4.72
C ASN A 84 -12.67 -11.22 -5.63
N LEU A 85 -12.71 -11.03 -6.96
CA LEU A 85 -12.02 -11.88 -7.92
C LEU A 85 -10.65 -11.32 -8.36
N ASP A 86 -10.30 -10.13 -7.92
CA ASP A 86 -9.00 -9.52 -8.19
C ASP A 86 -7.99 -9.89 -7.09
N TYR A 87 -6.98 -10.70 -7.46
CA TYR A 87 -5.93 -11.15 -6.54
C TYR A 87 -4.97 -10.04 -6.09
N TYR A 88 -4.94 -8.91 -6.77
CA TYR A 88 -3.96 -7.85 -6.53
C TYR A 88 -4.53 -6.61 -5.88
N SER A 89 -5.82 -6.31 -6.08
CA SER A 89 -6.45 -5.13 -5.48
C SER A 89 -7.06 -5.46 -4.13
N HIS A 90 -6.64 -4.74 -3.08
CA HIS A 90 -7.17 -4.95 -1.73
C HIS A 90 -7.40 -3.63 -1.05
N SER A 91 -8.53 -3.53 -0.35
CA SER A 91 -8.78 -2.45 0.58
C SER A 91 -8.02 -2.67 1.88
N GLY A 92 -7.48 -1.60 2.45
CA GLY A 92 -6.71 -1.69 3.69
C GLY A 92 -6.64 -0.39 4.46
N PRO A 93 -6.13 -0.45 5.71
CA PRO A 93 -6.03 0.69 6.59
C PRO A 93 -4.85 1.61 6.26
N MET A 94 -5.06 2.89 6.54
CA MET A 94 -4.04 3.93 6.61
C MET A 94 -4.21 4.69 7.94
N ALA A 95 -3.12 5.02 8.62
CA ALA A 95 -3.13 5.70 9.92
C ALA A 95 -1.82 6.40 10.23
N ARG A 96 -1.76 7.17 11.34
CA ARG A 96 -0.54 7.79 11.85
C ARG A 96 0.25 6.92 12.82
N SER A 97 -0.31 5.80 13.26
CA SER A 97 0.37 4.82 14.12
C SER A 97 0.13 3.40 13.65
N VAL A 98 1.01 2.48 14.05
CA VAL A 98 0.85 1.05 13.76
C VAL A 98 -0.31 0.47 14.58
N GLU A 99 -0.54 0.95 15.78
CA GLU A 99 -1.64 0.55 16.66
C GLU A 99 -3.00 0.82 16.00
N ASP A 100 -3.16 1.98 15.36
CA ASP A 100 -4.38 2.32 14.63
C ASP A 100 -4.55 1.47 13.36
N ILE A 101 -3.46 1.12 12.68
CA ILE A 101 -3.48 0.14 11.57
C ILE A 101 -4.01 -1.21 12.05
N ILE A 102 -3.48 -1.72 13.17
CA ILE A 102 -3.89 -2.99 13.76
C ILE A 102 -5.38 -2.94 14.15
N LEU A 103 -5.81 -1.88 14.81
CA LEU A 103 -7.20 -1.69 15.24
C LEU A 103 -8.16 -1.72 14.05
N MET A 104 -7.87 -0.97 13.00
CA MET A 104 -8.70 -0.94 11.81
C MET A 104 -8.67 -2.26 11.06
N GLN A 105 -7.48 -2.87 10.90
CA GLN A 105 -7.33 -4.17 10.23
C GLN A 105 -8.13 -5.26 10.94
N LEU A 106 -8.08 -5.33 12.26
CA LEU A 106 -8.87 -6.28 13.05
C LEU A 106 -10.39 -6.01 12.98
N SER A 107 -10.77 -4.78 12.71
CA SER A 107 -12.19 -4.42 12.56
C SER A 107 -12.75 -4.76 11.19
N THR A 108 -11.90 -4.79 10.15
CA THR A 108 -12.32 -5.03 8.76
C THR A 108 -12.07 -6.47 8.28
N ALA A 109 -11.17 -7.20 8.94
CA ALA A 109 -10.84 -8.59 8.58
C ALA A 109 -11.94 -9.57 9.03
N GLY A 110 -12.13 -10.63 8.26
CA GLY A 110 -13.01 -11.74 8.61
C GLY A 110 -13.80 -12.30 7.42
N ILE A 111 -14.57 -13.34 7.68
CA ILE A 111 -15.40 -13.98 6.66
C ILE A 111 -16.63 -13.12 6.36
N HIS A 112 -16.93 -12.98 5.07
CA HIS A 112 -18.14 -12.34 4.58
C HIS A 112 -18.86 -13.23 3.56
N ASN A 113 -20.19 -13.32 3.65
CA ASN A 113 -21.00 -14.25 2.86
C ASN A 113 -21.05 -13.96 1.35
N GLN A 114 -20.70 -12.75 0.94
CA GLN A 114 -20.63 -12.34 -0.47
C GLN A 114 -19.23 -12.46 -1.07
N ASP A 115 -18.25 -12.83 -0.26
CA ASP A 115 -16.87 -12.99 -0.70
C ASP A 115 -16.36 -14.41 -0.41
N ILE A 116 -16.32 -15.21 -1.46
CA ILE A 116 -15.84 -16.62 -1.38
C ILE A 116 -14.34 -16.72 -1.07
N ALA A 117 -13.59 -15.63 -1.24
CA ALA A 117 -12.16 -15.57 -0.96
C ALA A 117 -11.88 -15.13 0.48
N SER A 118 -12.89 -14.64 1.20
CA SER A 118 -12.69 -14.10 2.54
C SER A 118 -12.23 -15.19 3.53
N MET A 119 -11.27 -14.82 4.37
CA MET A 119 -10.59 -15.69 5.32
C MET A 119 -10.98 -15.35 6.76
N PRO A 120 -10.90 -16.31 7.69
CA PRO A 120 -11.12 -16.03 9.11
C PRO A 120 -10.23 -14.87 9.60
N LYS A 121 -10.75 -14.14 10.59
CA LYS A 121 -9.98 -13.11 11.28
C LYS A 121 -8.71 -13.73 11.89
N PRO A 122 -7.53 -13.09 11.76
CA PRO A 122 -6.32 -13.58 12.40
C PRO A 122 -6.46 -13.52 13.92
N GLU A 123 -6.00 -14.56 14.60
CA GLU A 123 -6.03 -14.64 16.07
C GLU A 123 -4.92 -13.78 16.70
N ASP A 124 -3.73 -13.76 16.06
CA ASP A 124 -2.54 -13.07 16.55
C ASP A 124 -2.11 -11.94 15.60
N PHE A 125 -2.72 -10.79 15.74
CA PHE A 125 -2.30 -9.57 15.03
C PHE A 125 -2.05 -8.48 16.08
N ASP A 126 -1.10 -8.74 16.99
CA ASP A 126 -0.82 -7.89 18.14
C ASP A 126 0.30 -6.87 17.90
N GLY A 127 1.00 -6.97 16.77
CA GLY A 127 2.14 -6.10 16.43
C GLY A 127 3.38 -6.31 17.30
N ASN A 128 3.38 -7.29 18.19
CA ASN A 128 4.49 -7.57 19.10
C ASN A 128 5.34 -8.71 18.56
N SER A 129 6.34 -8.38 17.75
CA SER A 129 7.24 -9.35 17.13
C SER A 129 8.63 -9.32 17.77
N ASN A 130 9.10 -10.48 18.23
CA ASN A 130 10.49 -10.67 18.55
C ASN A 130 11.28 -10.79 17.24
N LEU A 131 12.14 -9.82 16.95
CA LEU A 131 12.94 -9.78 15.71
C LEU A 131 14.14 -10.75 15.71
N LYS A 132 14.42 -11.40 16.82
CA LYS A 132 15.58 -12.29 16.94
C LYS A 132 15.51 -13.44 15.93
N ASN A 133 16.53 -13.54 15.09
CA ASN A 133 16.67 -14.53 14.02
C ASN A 133 15.68 -14.41 12.86
N ILE A 134 14.88 -13.33 12.78
CA ILE A 134 14.07 -13.06 11.58
C ILE A 134 15.01 -12.66 10.45
N LYS A 135 14.93 -13.36 9.33
CA LYS A 135 15.68 -13.04 8.11
C LYS A 135 14.92 -12.02 7.28
N ILE A 136 15.60 -10.95 6.92
CA ILE A 136 15.07 -9.86 6.11
C ILE A 136 15.94 -9.75 4.86
N ALA A 137 15.34 -10.02 3.70
CA ALA A 137 15.96 -9.75 2.42
C ALA A 137 15.66 -8.30 2.01
N TRP A 138 16.65 -7.57 1.48
CA TRP A 138 16.43 -6.22 0.99
C TRP A 138 17.18 -5.98 -0.32
N SER A 139 16.71 -5.02 -1.11
CA SER A 139 17.35 -4.54 -2.33
C SER A 139 17.23 -3.03 -2.40
N ASP A 140 18.27 -2.34 -2.84
CA ASP A 140 18.28 -0.88 -3.01
C ASP A 140 17.71 -0.41 -4.36
N HIS A 141 17.55 -1.32 -5.31
CA HIS A 141 17.08 -0.99 -6.65
C HIS A 141 16.00 -1.95 -7.21
N LEU A 142 15.64 -2.99 -6.48
CA LEU A 142 14.65 -4.01 -6.84
C LEU A 142 14.63 -4.32 -8.36
N CYS A 143 15.69 -5.04 -8.83
CA CYS A 143 15.81 -5.44 -10.24
C CYS A 143 16.12 -4.31 -11.23
N GLY A 144 16.83 -3.29 -10.78
CA GLY A 144 17.33 -2.22 -11.64
C GLY A 144 16.44 -0.98 -11.74
N PHE A 145 15.45 -0.85 -10.90
CA PHE A 145 14.72 0.42 -10.77
C PHE A 145 15.61 1.49 -10.14
N GLU A 146 15.56 2.69 -10.67
CA GLU A 146 16.27 3.84 -10.13
C GLU A 146 15.63 4.31 -8.84
N VAL A 147 16.41 4.42 -7.75
CA VAL A 147 15.96 4.85 -6.43
C VAL A 147 16.84 6.01 -5.97
N GLU A 148 16.22 7.07 -5.49
CA GLU A 148 16.94 8.25 -5.00
C GLU A 148 17.82 7.90 -3.78
N GLU A 149 19.01 8.51 -3.69
CA GLU A 149 20.05 8.18 -2.70
C GLU A 149 19.59 8.41 -1.26
N ASP A 150 18.80 9.42 -1.01
CA ASP A 150 18.25 9.72 0.33
C ASP A 150 17.23 8.66 0.78
N ILE A 151 16.47 8.07 -0.13
CA ILE A 151 15.56 6.94 0.14
C ILE A 151 16.38 5.71 0.50
N VAL A 152 17.42 5.38 -0.27
CA VAL A 152 18.32 4.25 0.02
C VAL A 152 18.98 4.44 1.38
N THR A 153 19.44 5.65 1.67
CA THR A 153 20.07 5.98 2.96
C THR A 153 19.09 5.81 4.13
N ASN A 154 17.87 6.30 3.99
CA ASN A 154 16.83 6.14 5.01
C ASN A 154 16.48 4.67 5.23
N MET A 155 16.38 3.88 4.16
CA MET A 155 16.15 2.43 4.25
C MET A 155 17.28 1.73 5.00
N LYS A 156 18.55 2.03 4.68
CA LYS A 156 19.71 1.45 5.37
C LYS A 156 19.71 1.77 6.86
N ASN A 157 19.31 2.99 7.25
CA ASN A 157 19.16 3.36 8.66
C ASN A 157 18.08 2.51 9.36
N ALA A 158 16.95 2.28 8.72
CA ALA A 158 15.89 1.41 9.26
C ALA A 158 16.37 -0.05 9.38
N LEU A 159 17.07 -0.58 8.38
CA LEU A 159 17.63 -1.93 8.41
C LEU A 159 18.65 -2.12 9.55
N ASN A 160 19.53 -1.13 9.78
CA ASN A 160 20.46 -1.14 10.88
C ASN A 160 19.75 -1.23 12.25
N LEU A 161 18.61 -0.54 12.42
CA LEU A 161 17.80 -0.66 13.64
C LEU A 161 17.21 -2.05 13.81
N LEU A 162 16.78 -2.69 12.72
CA LEU A 162 16.26 -4.06 12.75
C LEU A 162 17.38 -5.06 13.15
N GLU A 163 18.60 -4.92 12.61
CA GLU A 163 19.74 -5.74 12.99
C GLU A 163 20.12 -5.56 14.47
N GLN A 164 20.14 -4.31 14.98
CA GLN A 164 20.38 -4.02 16.40
C GLN A 164 19.35 -4.69 17.32
N ASN A 165 18.15 -4.98 16.81
CA ASN A 165 17.09 -5.69 17.51
C ASN A 165 17.06 -7.20 17.22
N GLY A 166 18.09 -7.73 16.56
CA GLY A 166 18.34 -9.16 16.40
C GLY A 166 17.85 -9.78 15.09
N ALA A 167 17.40 -8.99 14.14
CA ALA A 167 17.11 -9.46 12.78
C ALA A 167 18.44 -9.76 12.03
N ILE A 168 18.34 -10.62 11.03
CA ILE A 168 19.42 -10.94 10.08
C ILE A 168 19.05 -10.29 8.75
N VAL A 169 19.80 -9.27 8.34
CA VAL A 169 19.56 -8.53 7.10
C VAL A 169 20.51 -9.03 6.01
N GLU A 170 19.95 -9.44 4.89
CA GLU A 170 20.72 -9.94 3.73
C GLU A 170 20.36 -9.13 2.49
N PHE A 171 21.38 -8.56 1.81
CA PHE A 171 21.19 -7.95 0.51
C PHE A 171 20.86 -9.03 -0.51
N VAL A 172 19.85 -8.79 -1.34
CA VAL A 172 19.47 -9.66 -2.44
C VAL A 172 19.30 -8.84 -3.72
N ASP A 173 19.67 -9.41 -4.84
CA ASP A 173 19.44 -8.85 -6.17
C ASP A 173 18.47 -9.79 -6.92
N PRO A 174 17.15 -9.69 -6.65
CA PRO A 174 16.18 -10.55 -7.30
C PRO A 174 16.12 -10.20 -8.79
N LYS A 175 16.00 -11.23 -9.64
CA LYS A 175 15.75 -11.04 -11.06
C LYS A 175 14.25 -11.15 -11.34
N LEU A 176 13.67 -10.09 -11.84
CA LEU A 176 12.32 -10.13 -12.41
C LEU A 176 12.40 -10.50 -13.90
N PRO A 177 11.36 -11.13 -14.44
CA PRO A 177 11.24 -11.30 -15.90
C PRO A 177 11.27 -9.95 -16.62
N ASP A 178 11.91 -9.90 -17.79
CA ASP A 178 12.07 -8.66 -18.58
C ASP A 178 10.72 -8.08 -19.01
N ASP A 179 9.68 -8.91 -19.13
CA ASP A 179 8.31 -8.56 -19.54
C ASP A 179 7.36 -8.27 -18.38
N ILE A 180 7.86 -8.14 -17.15
CA ILE A 180 7.00 -7.97 -15.95
C ILE A 180 6.10 -6.73 -16.03
N LEU A 181 6.61 -5.64 -16.61
CA LEU A 181 5.82 -4.41 -16.78
C LEU A 181 4.75 -4.56 -17.85
N ASP A 182 5.06 -5.27 -18.95
CA ASP A 182 4.10 -5.56 -20.01
C ASP A 182 3.00 -6.51 -19.51
N ALA A 183 3.37 -7.51 -18.70
CA ALA A 183 2.41 -8.40 -18.06
C ALA A 183 1.48 -7.65 -17.11
N ALA A 184 2.02 -6.74 -16.29
CA ALA A 184 1.23 -5.88 -15.41
C ALA A 184 0.28 -4.96 -16.20
N GLY A 185 0.77 -4.34 -17.28
CA GLY A 185 -0.04 -3.51 -18.17
C GLY A 185 -1.17 -4.29 -18.84
N THR A 186 -0.89 -5.51 -19.29
CA THR A 186 -1.89 -6.43 -19.87
C THR A 186 -2.97 -6.78 -18.85
N TYR A 187 -2.58 -7.13 -17.61
CA TYR A 187 -3.52 -7.42 -16.53
C TYR A 187 -4.44 -6.23 -16.24
N LEU A 188 -3.86 -5.04 -16.06
CA LEU A 188 -4.65 -3.82 -15.78
C LEU A 188 -5.60 -3.48 -16.94
N THR A 189 -5.14 -3.63 -18.18
CA THR A 189 -5.98 -3.38 -19.37
C THR A 189 -7.13 -4.39 -19.46
N ALA A 190 -6.90 -5.65 -19.15
CA ALA A 190 -7.96 -6.66 -19.14
C ALA A 190 -8.98 -6.40 -18.04
N LEU A 191 -8.51 -6.00 -16.85
CA LEU A 191 -9.38 -5.72 -15.70
C LEU A 191 -10.27 -4.50 -15.91
N TRP A 192 -9.69 -3.41 -16.40
CA TRP A 192 -10.41 -2.11 -16.52
C TRP A 192 -10.94 -1.83 -17.91
N GLY A 193 -10.30 -2.35 -18.96
CA GLY A 193 -10.67 -2.07 -20.34
C GLY A 193 -12.03 -2.63 -20.75
N THR A 194 -12.54 -3.64 -20.06
CA THR A 194 -13.89 -4.16 -20.25
C THR A 194 -14.93 -3.33 -19.52
N SER A 195 -14.59 -2.74 -18.38
CA SER A 195 -15.49 -1.91 -17.56
C SER A 195 -15.69 -0.50 -18.11
N LEU A 196 -14.81 -0.03 -19.01
CA LEU A 196 -14.88 1.30 -19.61
C LEU A 196 -15.59 1.32 -20.99
N LYS A 197 -16.09 0.17 -21.46
CA LYS A 197 -16.78 0.05 -22.77
C LYS A 197 -18.31 0.13 -22.66
N GLU A 198 -18.87 0.17 -21.49
CA GLU A 198 -20.29 0.38 -21.20
C GLU A 198 -20.54 1.83 -20.73
#